data_a6dbad565490ba1211b3719bdd0bce0d
#
_entry.id   a6dbad565490ba1211b3719bdd0bce0d
#
_cell.length_a   1.000
_cell.length_b   1.000
_cell.length_c   1.000
_cell.angle_alpha   90.00
_cell.angle_beta   90.00
_cell.angle_gamma   90.00
#
_symmetry.space_group_name_H-M   'P 1'
#
loop_
_entity.id
_entity.type
_entity.pdbx_description
1 polymer ?
#
loop_
_entity_poly.entity_id
_entity_poly.type
_entity_poly.pdbx_seq_one_letter_code
_entity_poly.pdbx_strand_id
1 'polypeptide(L)'
;MAKKKVSAIVKIQIPAGKATPAPPVGTALGPHGVGIMDFVKQYNAATESQVGTIIPVEITIFEDRTFTFILKTPPTPVLLREKAGLDKGSTAPGKTIVGSVSEADIEDVAKIKMPDLNAYDVEAAKAQVRGTARSMGLTVS
;
A
#
# COMPACT_ATOMS: atom_id res chain seq x y z
N MET A 1 -16.20 15.08 24.47
CA MET A 1 -15.17 14.02 24.56
C MET A 1 -13.80 14.63 24.37
N ALA A 2 -12.90 14.38 25.28
CA ALA A 2 -11.51 14.79 25.09
C ALA A 2 -10.90 13.99 23.92
N LYS A 3 -10.38 14.69 22.93
CA LYS A 3 -9.65 14.03 21.85
C LYS A 3 -8.29 13.60 22.37
N LYS A 4 -7.94 12.33 22.16
CA LYS A 4 -6.62 11.84 22.50
C LYS A 4 -5.58 12.53 21.61
N LYS A 5 -4.46 12.91 22.23
CA LYS A 5 -3.37 13.50 21.48
C LYS A 5 -2.63 12.43 20.69
N VAL A 6 -2.37 12.72 19.44
CA VAL A 6 -1.57 11.84 18.57
C VAL A 6 -0.10 11.99 18.94
N SER A 7 0.53 10.89 19.33
CA SER A 7 1.97 10.85 19.60
C SER A 7 2.77 10.69 18.33
N ALA A 8 2.32 9.79 17.45
CA ALA A 8 3.00 9.54 16.18
C ALA A 8 2.05 8.92 15.17
N ILE A 9 2.39 9.06 13.90
CA ILE A 9 1.70 8.36 12.79
C ILE A 9 2.75 7.53 12.07
N VAL A 10 2.49 6.24 11.95
CA VAL A 10 3.39 5.29 11.28
C VAL A 10 2.71 4.74 10.05
N LYS A 11 3.41 4.75 8.93
CA LYS A 11 2.92 4.20 7.66
C LYS A 11 3.82 3.03 7.27
N ILE A 12 3.23 1.85 7.12
CA ILE A 12 3.96 0.65 6.72
C ILE A 12 3.17 -0.15 5.70
N GLN A 13 3.87 -1.00 4.96
CA GLN A 13 3.27 -1.91 3.99
C GLN A 13 3.50 -3.33 4.48
N ILE A 14 2.41 -4.08 4.63
CA ILE A 14 2.45 -5.44 5.18
C ILE A 14 1.64 -6.35 4.26
N PRO A 15 2.11 -7.56 3.96
CA PRO A 15 1.29 -8.55 3.26
C PRO A 15 0.01 -8.84 4.04
N ALA A 16 -1.13 -8.80 3.35
CA ALA A 16 -2.43 -9.02 3.96
C ALA A 16 -2.51 -10.41 4.61
N GLY A 17 -3.02 -10.46 5.83
CA GLY A 17 -3.17 -11.70 6.59
C GLY A 17 -1.86 -12.32 7.08
N LYS A 18 -0.72 -11.70 6.82
CA LYS A 18 0.62 -12.22 7.16
C LYS A 18 1.44 -11.28 8.01
N ALA A 19 0.80 -10.36 8.73
CA ALA A 19 1.53 -9.51 9.67
C ALA A 19 2.14 -10.34 10.79
N THR A 20 3.39 -10.03 11.13
CA THR A 20 4.13 -10.70 12.21
C THR A 20 4.82 -9.65 13.07
N PRO A 21 5.19 -9.99 14.32
CA PRO A 21 5.95 -9.08 15.17
C PRO A 21 7.36 -8.78 14.67
N ALA A 22 7.83 -9.53 13.68
CA ALA A 22 9.13 -9.32 13.05
C ALA A 22 9.15 -7.99 12.26
N PRO A 23 10.33 -7.42 11.92
CA PRO A 23 10.38 -6.25 11.05
C PRO A 23 9.57 -6.46 9.76
N PRO A 24 8.87 -5.42 9.23
CA PRO A 24 8.94 -4.01 9.66
C PRO A 24 8.01 -3.62 10.82
N VAL A 25 7.08 -4.48 11.22
CA VAL A 25 6.06 -4.14 12.23
C VAL A 25 6.69 -3.86 13.60
N GLY A 26 7.50 -4.78 14.09
CA GLY A 26 8.15 -4.64 15.40
C GLY A 26 9.07 -3.42 15.46
N THR A 27 9.81 -3.16 14.40
CA THR A 27 10.71 -2.01 14.30
C THR A 27 9.94 -0.69 14.24
N ALA A 28 8.80 -0.67 13.57
CA ALA A 28 7.98 0.53 13.42
C ALA A 28 7.20 0.88 14.69
N LEU A 29 6.68 -0.12 15.40
CA LEU A 29 5.82 0.08 16.55
C LEU A 29 6.54 -0.02 17.90
N GLY A 30 7.65 -0.75 17.97
CA GLY A 30 8.40 -0.95 19.20
C GLY A 30 8.79 0.33 19.94
N PRO A 31 9.40 1.32 19.25
CA PRO A 31 9.79 2.59 19.89
C PRO A 31 8.64 3.38 20.49
N HIS A 32 7.42 3.15 20.05
CA HIS A 32 6.23 3.86 20.51
C HIS A 32 5.51 3.17 21.67
N GLY A 33 5.97 1.99 22.07
CA GLY A 33 5.40 1.25 23.19
C GLY A 33 3.99 0.70 22.94
N VAL A 34 3.62 0.50 21.68
CA VAL A 34 2.31 -0.03 21.28
C VAL A 34 2.32 -1.56 21.35
N GLY A 35 1.17 -2.15 21.68
CA GLY A 35 0.99 -3.60 21.69
C GLY A 35 1.09 -4.19 20.29
N ILE A 36 2.25 -4.67 19.90
CA ILE A 36 2.52 -5.20 18.56
C ILE A 36 1.60 -6.39 18.22
N MET A 37 1.43 -7.29 19.17
CA MET A 37 0.59 -8.48 18.96
C MET A 37 -0.88 -8.12 18.75
N ASP A 38 -1.37 -7.12 19.47
CA ASP A 38 -2.75 -6.64 19.31
C ASP A 38 -2.97 -6.06 17.92
N PHE A 39 -2.01 -5.27 17.44
CA PHE A 39 -2.03 -4.75 16.08
C PHE A 39 -2.01 -5.88 15.04
N VAL A 40 -1.11 -6.84 15.21
CA VAL A 40 -0.97 -7.98 14.28
C VAL A 40 -2.28 -8.76 14.18
N LYS A 41 -2.92 -9.06 15.30
CA LYS A 41 -4.20 -9.79 15.31
C LYS A 41 -5.31 -9.00 14.60
N GLN A 42 -5.44 -7.72 14.91
CA GLN A 42 -6.46 -6.87 14.29
C GLN A 42 -6.22 -6.68 12.79
N TYR A 43 -4.99 -6.46 12.40
CA TYR A 43 -4.62 -6.31 10.99
C TYR A 43 -4.90 -7.59 10.20
N ASN A 44 -4.46 -8.73 10.70
CA ASN A 44 -4.70 -10.01 10.03
C ASN A 44 -6.19 -10.32 9.88
N ALA A 45 -6.99 -10.05 10.91
CA ALA A 45 -8.44 -10.22 10.85
C ALA A 45 -9.08 -9.27 9.81
N ALA A 46 -8.64 -8.02 9.77
CA ALA A 46 -9.17 -7.02 8.84
C ALA A 46 -8.79 -7.30 7.38
N THR A 47 -7.66 -7.96 7.14
CA THR A 47 -7.13 -8.21 5.79
C THR A 47 -7.27 -9.66 5.35
N GLU A 48 -7.95 -10.49 6.11
CA GLU A 48 -8.11 -11.92 5.81
C GLU A 48 -8.70 -12.16 4.41
N SER A 49 -9.65 -11.33 4.00
CA SER A 49 -10.29 -11.44 2.68
C SER A 49 -9.37 -11.01 1.51
N GLN A 50 -8.25 -10.39 1.81
CA GLN A 50 -7.33 -9.81 0.82
C GLN A 50 -5.94 -10.47 0.87
N VAL A 51 -5.85 -11.66 1.43
CA VAL A 51 -4.58 -12.40 1.52
C VAL A 51 -3.93 -12.55 0.15
N GLY A 52 -2.62 -12.35 0.13
CA GLY A 52 -1.82 -12.40 -1.11
C GLY A 52 -1.48 -11.05 -1.69
N THR A 53 -2.07 -9.97 -1.19
CA THR A 53 -1.81 -8.60 -1.63
C THR A 53 -1.08 -7.82 -0.54
N ILE A 54 -0.22 -6.90 -0.91
CA ILE A 54 0.41 -5.99 0.04
C ILE A 54 -0.56 -4.84 0.30
N ILE A 55 -0.93 -4.64 1.58
CA ILE A 55 -1.85 -3.58 1.98
C ILE A 55 -1.08 -2.55 2.81
N PRO A 56 -1.00 -1.29 2.36
CA PRO A 56 -0.46 -0.21 3.18
C PRO A 56 -1.38 0.07 4.35
N VAL A 57 -0.82 0.30 5.52
CA VAL A 57 -1.57 0.65 6.71
C VAL A 57 -0.99 1.92 7.33
N GLU A 58 -1.86 2.83 7.69
CA GLU A 58 -1.51 4.04 8.43
C GLU A 58 -1.97 3.86 9.87
N ILE A 59 -1.01 3.80 10.79
CA ILE A 59 -1.26 3.58 12.22
C ILE A 59 -1.10 4.90 12.95
N THR A 60 -2.16 5.34 13.61
CA THR A 60 -2.13 6.53 14.47
C THR A 60 -1.93 6.08 15.90
N ILE A 61 -0.84 6.53 16.53
CA ILE A 61 -0.48 6.18 17.90
C ILE A 61 -0.75 7.37 18.80
N PHE A 62 -1.45 7.14 19.91
CA PHE A 62 -1.80 8.16 20.87
C PHE A 62 -0.84 8.14 22.07
N GLU A 63 -0.84 9.23 22.85
CA GLU A 63 0.04 9.37 24.02
C GLU A 63 -0.21 8.32 25.10
N ASP A 64 -1.43 7.78 25.18
CA ASP A 64 -1.80 6.72 26.13
C ASP A 64 -1.40 5.32 25.65
N ARG A 65 -0.58 5.22 24.59
CA ARG A 65 -0.12 3.97 23.97
C ARG A 65 -1.22 3.17 23.29
N THR A 66 -2.38 3.75 23.06
CA THR A 66 -3.39 3.15 22.21
C THR A 66 -3.12 3.51 20.76
N PHE A 67 -3.71 2.75 19.86
CA PHE A 67 -3.54 2.99 18.43
C PHE A 67 -4.86 2.79 17.68
N THR A 68 -4.95 3.46 16.54
CA THR A 68 -5.96 3.16 15.52
C THR A 68 -5.24 2.99 14.19
N PHE A 69 -5.82 2.24 13.28
CA PHE A 69 -5.22 2.06 11.96
C PHE A 69 -6.26 2.16 10.86
N ILE A 70 -5.81 2.61 9.71
CA ILE A 70 -6.61 2.72 8.50
C ILE A 70 -5.92 1.91 7.41
N LEU A 71 -6.67 1.04 6.77
CA LEU A 71 -6.17 0.26 5.64
C LEU A 71 -6.34 1.09 4.37
N LYS A 72 -5.30 1.13 3.57
CA LYS A 72 -5.30 1.79 2.26
C LYS A 72 -5.48 0.75 1.16
N THR A 73 -5.67 1.22 -0.06
CA THR A 73 -5.67 0.33 -1.22
C THR A 73 -4.25 -0.18 -1.51
N PRO A 74 -4.08 -1.33 -2.18
CA PRO A 74 -2.74 -1.83 -2.51
C PRO A 74 -1.93 -0.78 -3.26
N PRO A 75 -0.58 -0.73 -3.07
CA PRO A 75 0.24 0.22 -3.79
C PRO A 75 0.15 0.05 -5.30
N THR A 76 0.14 1.15 -6.04
CA THR A 76 0.06 1.12 -7.50
C THR A 76 1.14 0.24 -8.15
N PRO A 77 2.41 0.28 -7.73
CA PRO A 77 3.43 -0.62 -8.28
C PRO A 77 3.13 -2.10 -8.10
N VAL A 78 2.54 -2.49 -6.98
CA VAL A 78 2.16 -3.89 -6.72
C VAL A 78 1.08 -4.32 -7.70
N LEU A 79 0.05 -3.50 -7.89
CA LEU A 79 -1.04 -3.78 -8.82
C LEU A 79 -0.53 -3.88 -10.27
N LEU A 80 0.36 -2.98 -10.66
CA LEU A 80 0.96 -3.00 -12.00
C LEU A 80 1.81 -4.23 -12.22
N ARG A 81 2.60 -4.67 -11.24
CA ARG A 81 3.39 -5.90 -11.34
C ARG A 81 2.49 -7.13 -11.52
N GLU A 82 1.38 -7.19 -10.81
CA GLU A 82 0.40 -8.27 -10.95
C GLU A 82 -0.18 -8.30 -12.36
N LYS A 83 -0.55 -7.14 -12.91
CA LYS A 83 -1.10 -7.04 -14.26
C LYS A 83 -0.08 -7.38 -15.34
N ALA A 84 1.18 -7.03 -15.13
CA ALA A 84 2.26 -7.32 -16.06
C ALA A 84 2.85 -8.73 -15.87
N GLY A 85 2.51 -9.41 -14.78
CA GLY A 85 3.05 -10.74 -14.47
C GLY A 85 4.52 -10.72 -14.05
N LEU A 86 4.97 -9.62 -13.43
CA LEU A 86 6.37 -9.41 -13.03
C LEU A 86 6.55 -9.48 -11.52
N ASP A 87 7.69 -10.01 -11.07
CA ASP A 87 8.07 -10.01 -9.67
C ASP A 87 8.66 -8.67 -9.24
N LYS A 88 9.38 -8.01 -10.12
CA LYS A 88 10.06 -6.74 -9.86
C LYS A 88 9.96 -5.79 -11.05
N GLY A 89 10.01 -4.51 -10.77
CA GLY A 89 10.19 -3.48 -11.79
C GLY A 89 11.62 -3.46 -12.34
N SER A 90 11.87 -2.55 -13.28
CA SER A 90 13.19 -2.38 -13.89
C SER A 90 14.22 -1.86 -12.87
N THR A 91 15.45 -2.35 -12.96
CA THR A 91 16.59 -1.79 -12.21
C THR A 91 17.08 -0.47 -12.81
N ALA A 92 16.74 -0.20 -14.08
CA ALA A 92 17.12 1.01 -14.80
C ALA A 92 15.89 1.55 -15.57
N PRO A 93 14.87 2.10 -14.85
CA PRO A 93 13.68 2.64 -15.51
C PRO A 93 14.03 3.74 -16.51
N GLY A 94 13.36 3.73 -17.65
CA GLY A 94 13.66 4.65 -18.74
C GLY A 94 14.77 4.20 -19.67
N LYS A 95 15.58 3.22 -19.28
CA LYS A 95 16.61 2.62 -20.10
C LYS A 95 16.28 1.17 -20.46
N THR A 96 15.85 0.40 -19.48
CA THR A 96 15.49 -1.02 -19.64
C THR A 96 14.02 -1.21 -19.39
N ILE A 97 13.29 -1.72 -20.39
CA ILE A 97 11.86 -2.04 -20.27
C ILE A 97 11.75 -3.53 -19.92
N VAL A 98 11.03 -3.83 -18.83
CA VAL A 98 10.88 -5.22 -18.34
C VAL A 98 9.53 -5.83 -18.65
N GLY A 99 8.58 -5.04 -19.14
CA GLY A 99 7.26 -5.55 -19.49
C GLY A 99 6.37 -4.46 -20.05
N SER A 100 5.11 -4.80 -20.27
CA SER A 100 4.10 -3.87 -20.75
C SER A 100 2.77 -4.12 -20.08
N VAL A 101 1.94 -3.07 -20.00
CA VAL A 101 0.56 -3.14 -19.55
C VAL A 101 -0.32 -2.49 -20.61
N SER A 102 -1.57 -2.97 -20.71
CA SER A 102 -2.55 -2.39 -21.62
C SER A 102 -3.27 -1.20 -20.95
N GLU A 103 -3.94 -0.39 -21.79
CA GLU A 103 -4.80 0.69 -21.27
C GLU A 103 -5.94 0.14 -20.39
N ALA A 104 -6.45 -1.05 -20.67
CA ALA A 104 -7.46 -1.71 -19.86
C ALA A 104 -6.90 -2.04 -18.46
N ASP A 105 -5.66 -2.52 -18.38
CA ASP A 105 -4.98 -2.79 -17.10
C ASP A 105 -4.78 -1.49 -16.31
N ILE A 106 -4.38 -0.42 -16.98
CA ILE A 106 -4.22 0.91 -16.38
C ILE A 106 -5.56 1.39 -15.81
N GLU A 107 -6.64 1.22 -16.53
CA GLU A 107 -7.99 1.59 -16.08
C GLU A 107 -8.41 0.78 -14.84
N ASP A 108 -8.17 -0.53 -14.82
CA ASP A 108 -8.49 -1.38 -13.68
C ASP A 108 -7.74 -0.95 -12.43
N VAL A 109 -6.44 -0.69 -12.56
CA VAL A 109 -5.62 -0.20 -11.44
C VAL A 109 -6.11 1.17 -10.97
N ALA A 110 -6.44 2.06 -11.89
CA ALA A 110 -6.97 3.39 -11.56
C ALA A 110 -8.28 3.30 -10.77
N LYS A 111 -9.19 2.42 -11.16
CA LYS A 111 -10.47 2.20 -10.44
C LYS A 111 -10.24 1.66 -9.03
N ILE A 112 -9.30 0.75 -8.85
CA ILE A 112 -8.96 0.20 -7.53
C ILE A 112 -8.39 1.30 -6.63
N LYS A 113 -7.57 2.19 -7.18
CA LYS A 113 -6.91 3.27 -6.44
C LYS A 113 -7.76 4.52 -6.24
N MET A 114 -8.86 4.69 -6.94
CA MET A 114 -9.70 5.90 -6.87
C MET A 114 -10.01 6.37 -5.45
N PRO A 115 -10.33 5.48 -4.47
CA PRO A 115 -10.60 5.94 -3.11
C PRO A 115 -9.43 6.65 -2.43
N ASP A 116 -8.19 6.35 -2.82
CA ASP A 116 -6.99 6.93 -2.24
C ASP A 116 -6.40 8.08 -3.07
N LEU A 117 -6.90 8.29 -4.29
CA LEU A 117 -6.40 9.32 -5.19
C LEU A 117 -7.22 10.61 -5.07
N ASN A 118 -6.56 11.72 -5.35
CA ASN A 118 -7.21 13.03 -5.44
C ASN A 118 -7.64 13.38 -6.87
N ALA A 119 -7.73 12.37 -7.74
CA ALA A 119 -8.17 12.55 -9.12
C ALA A 119 -9.68 12.81 -9.19
N TYR A 120 -10.08 13.70 -10.08
CA TYR A 120 -11.49 14.06 -10.26
C TYR A 120 -12.26 13.00 -11.05
N ASP A 121 -11.59 12.29 -11.94
CA ASP A 121 -12.20 11.26 -12.79
C ASP A 121 -11.20 10.12 -13.07
N VAL A 122 -11.69 9.08 -13.75
CA VAL A 122 -10.88 7.90 -14.09
C VAL A 122 -9.73 8.27 -15.02
N GLU A 123 -9.92 9.19 -15.95
CA GLU A 123 -8.87 9.62 -16.88
C GLU A 123 -7.69 10.27 -16.15
N ALA A 124 -7.97 11.13 -15.16
CA ALA A 124 -6.93 11.72 -14.32
C ALA A 124 -6.20 10.66 -13.49
N ALA A 125 -6.94 9.69 -12.94
CA ALA A 125 -6.36 8.57 -12.21
C ALA A 125 -5.47 7.70 -13.12
N LYS A 126 -5.91 7.42 -14.34
CA LYS A 126 -5.13 6.69 -15.34
C LYS A 126 -3.80 7.38 -15.65
N ALA A 127 -3.81 8.71 -15.76
CA ALA A 127 -2.59 9.47 -15.99
C ALA A 127 -1.56 9.26 -14.87
N GLN A 128 -1.99 9.24 -13.61
CA GLN A 128 -1.13 8.95 -12.47
C GLN A 128 -0.57 7.53 -12.52
N VAL A 129 -1.40 6.55 -12.85
CA VAL A 129 -0.99 5.14 -12.97
C VAL A 129 0.01 4.95 -14.12
N ARG A 130 -0.19 5.60 -15.26
CA ARG A 130 0.75 5.57 -16.38
C ARG A 130 2.13 6.11 -15.97
N GLY A 131 2.16 7.19 -15.21
CA GLY A 131 3.41 7.73 -14.67
C GLY A 131 4.16 6.74 -13.81
N THR A 132 3.43 6.04 -12.92
CA THR A 132 4.00 4.97 -12.09
C THR A 132 4.52 3.81 -12.95
N ALA A 133 3.78 3.40 -13.98
CA ALA A 133 4.21 2.33 -14.87
C ALA A 133 5.53 2.68 -15.58
N ARG A 134 5.66 3.91 -16.06
CA ARG A 134 6.91 4.39 -16.65
C ARG A 134 8.07 4.34 -15.67
N SER A 135 7.83 4.75 -14.43
CA SER A 135 8.87 4.74 -13.38
C SER A 135 9.32 3.33 -13.03
N MET A 136 8.51 2.33 -13.33
CA MET A 136 8.82 0.91 -13.11
C MET A 136 9.51 0.25 -14.32
N GLY A 137 9.63 0.94 -15.44
CA GLY A 137 10.16 0.38 -16.66
C GLY A 137 9.13 -0.43 -17.47
N LEU A 138 7.85 -0.09 -17.34
CA LEU A 138 6.77 -0.69 -18.12
C LEU A 138 6.37 0.23 -19.27
N THR A 139 6.01 -0.37 -20.41
CA THR A 139 5.39 0.36 -21.51
C THR A 139 3.87 0.23 -21.40
N VAL A 140 3.16 1.26 -21.86
CA VAL A 140 1.70 1.26 -21.92
C VAL A 140 1.28 1.20 -23.38
N SER A 141 0.51 0.20 -23.72
CA SER A 141 0.03 -0.01 -25.08
C SER A 141 -1.46 0.28 -25.23
#